data_b19e522f93ae7eb3492517c4b2c4fcd6
#
_entry.id   b19e522f93ae7eb3492517c4b2c4fcd6
#
_cell.length_a   1.000
_cell.length_b   1.000
_cell.length_c   1.000
_cell.angle_alpha   90.00
_cell.angle_beta   90.00
_cell.angle_gamma   90.00
#
_symmetry.space_group_name_H-M   'P 1'
#
loop_
_entity.id
_entity.type
_entity.pdbx_description
1 polymer ?
#
loop_
_entity_poly.entity_id
_entity_poly.type
_entity_poly.pdbx_seq_one_letter_code
_entity_poly.pdbx_strand_id
1 'polypeptide(L)'
;MSDVPGHGQELVLRHPVEGDQPRIVELVDEWFGGRRVRHLVVRAWFRHWGSTSWLAEDAAGHPIGFLLGYRSQDHPTEAVVHLVGVHPSHRRRGIGRALISSFLADAGEADVATVTALAWPGEPIAIAFLLALDFRPDDGPGSQNLYGTPAFPDYESAGEDRIVFVRRSAAPP
;
A
#
# COMPACT_ATOMS: atom_id res chain seq x y z
N MET A 1 40.56 9.93 14.71
CA MET A 1 39.32 9.45 15.32
C MET A 1 38.26 10.42 14.89
N SER A 2 37.63 10.18 13.76
CA SER A 2 36.62 11.06 13.20
C SER A 2 35.31 10.29 13.21
N ASP A 3 34.45 10.66 14.15
CA ASP A 3 33.07 10.22 14.21
C ASP A 3 32.36 10.71 12.95
N VAL A 4 31.94 9.79 12.09
CA VAL A 4 31.00 10.06 11.01
C VAL A 4 29.61 9.87 11.60
N PRO A 5 28.82 10.93 11.83
CA PRO A 5 27.44 10.75 12.23
C PRO A 5 26.69 10.11 11.06
N GLY A 6 26.16 8.91 11.29
CA GLY A 6 25.22 8.28 10.37
C GLY A 6 24.08 9.25 10.10
N HIS A 7 24.01 9.76 8.88
CA HIS A 7 22.86 10.52 8.40
C HIS A 7 21.69 9.54 8.29
N GLY A 8 20.93 9.41 9.37
CA GLY A 8 19.57 8.89 9.27
C GLY A 8 18.84 9.82 8.30
N GLN A 9 18.60 9.37 7.08
CA GLN A 9 17.78 10.11 6.13
C GLN A 9 16.44 10.35 6.79
N GLU A 10 16.13 11.61 7.07
CA GLU A 10 14.88 12.02 7.68
C GLU A 10 13.74 11.63 6.75
N LEU A 11 12.91 10.68 7.20
CA LEU A 11 11.72 10.22 6.49
C LEU A 11 10.56 11.14 6.89
N VAL A 12 9.98 11.82 5.93
CA VAL A 12 8.78 12.63 6.11
C VAL A 12 7.59 11.85 5.60
N LEU A 13 6.61 11.60 6.49
CA LEU A 13 5.31 11.04 6.13
C LEU A 13 4.25 12.12 6.18
N ARG A 14 3.46 12.23 5.12
CA ARG A 14 2.33 13.16 5.05
C ARG A 14 1.21 12.63 4.17
N HIS A 15 0.05 13.23 4.30
CA HIS A 15 -1.02 13.01 3.34
C HIS A 15 -0.69 13.68 2.00
N PRO A 16 -0.93 12.99 0.86
CA PRO A 16 -0.71 13.58 -0.45
C PRO A 16 -1.77 14.62 -0.79
N VAL A 17 -1.40 15.56 -1.64
CA VAL A 17 -2.29 16.56 -2.23
C VAL A 17 -2.38 16.38 -3.75
N GLU A 18 -3.35 17.00 -4.39
CA GLU A 18 -3.61 16.84 -5.83
C GLU A 18 -2.37 17.09 -6.71
N GLY A 19 -1.51 18.03 -6.31
CA GLY A 19 -0.26 18.34 -7.00
C GLY A 19 0.82 17.25 -6.96
N ASP A 20 0.68 16.25 -6.11
CA ASP A 20 1.63 15.13 -6.03
C ASP A 20 1.39 14.06 -7.12
N GLN A 21 0.16 13.99 -7.67
CA GLN A 21 -0.20 12.96 -8.64
C GLN A 21 0.76 12.89 -9.86
N PRO A 22 1.14 13.98 -10.54
CA PRO A 22 2.05 13.89 -11.67
C PRO A 22 3.42 13.32 -11.29
N ARG A 23 3.94 13.71 -10.12
CA ARG A 23 5.24 13.27 -9.61
C ARG A 23 5.28 11.75 -9.37
N ILE A 24 4.17 11.18 -8.88
CA ILE A 24 4.05 9.73 -8.65
C ILE A 24 3.86 8.99 -9.98
N VAL A 25 2.98 9.48 -10.85
CA VAL A 25 2.68 8.84 -12.15
C VAL A 25 3.91 8.70 -13.05
N GLU A 26 4.82 9.68 -13.03
CA GLU A 26 6.07 9.62 -13.81
C GLU A 26 6.99 8.48 -13.38
N LEU A 27 6.94 8.07 -12.11
CA LEU A 27 7.89 7.13 -11.50
C LEU A 27 7.29 5.75 -11.25
N VAL A 28 5.97 5.65 -11.16
CA VAL A 28 5.31 4.48 -10.57
C VAL A 28 5.56 3.17 -11.32
N ASP A 29 5.59 3.16 -12.65
CA ASP A 29 5.82 1.93 -13.41
C ASP A 29 7.22 1.36 -13.14
N GLU A 30 8.23 2.21 -12.97
CA GLU A 30 9.58 1.80 -12.59
C GLU A 30 9.60 1.19 -11.17
N TRP A 31 8.84 1.75 -10.25
CA TRP A 31 8.76 1.24 -8.88
C TRP A 31 8.11 -0.14 -8.79
N PHE A 32 7.33 -0.52 -9.80
CA PHE A 32 6.70 -1.83 -9.89
C PHE A 32 7.40 -2.76 -10.89
N GLY A 33 8.71 -2.56 -11.09
CA GLY A 33 9.53 -3.44 -11.94
C GLY A 33 9.16 -3.36 -13.42
N GLY A 34 8.67 -2.21 -13.89
CA GLY A 34 8.21 -2.00 -15.27
C GLY A 34 6.77 -2.45 -15.53
N ARG A 35 6.07 -2.96 -14.53
CA ARG A 35 4.62 -3.22 -14.64
C ARG A 35 3.88 -1.90 -14.85
N ARG A 36 3.01 -1.86 -15.84
CA ARG A 36 2.20 -0.67 -16.16
C ARG A 36 1.09 -0.47 -15.13
N VAL A 37 1.36 0.29 -14.07
CA VAL A 37 0.42 0.56 -12.97
C VAL A 37 -0.03 2.02 -12.89
N ARG A 38 0.49 2.91 -13.76
CA ARG A 38 0.13 4.34 -13.76
C ARG A 38 -1.38 4.61 -13.90
N HIS A 39 -2.11 3.71 -14.57
CA HIS A 39 -3.56 3.79 -14.72
C HIS A 39 -4.31 3.60 -13.39
N LEU A 40 -3.66 3.03 -12.37
CA LEU A 40 -4.19 2.88 -11.02
C LEU A 40 -3.98 4.15 -10.18
N VAL A 41 -3.08 5.05 -10.59
CA VAL A 41 -2.70 6.29 -9.88
C VAL A 41 -3.45 7.48 -10.47
N VAL A 42 -4.78 7.45 -10.40
CA VAL A 42 -5.61 8.52 -10.96
C VAL A 42 -5.71 9.72 -10.01
N ARG A 43 -5.98 10.92 -10.56
CA ARG A 43 -6.08 12.17 -9.80
C ARG A 43 -7.07 12.11 -8.64
N ALA A 44 -8.13 11.30 -8.78
CA ALA A 44 -9.16 11.14 -7.77
C ALA A 44 -8.61 10.71 -6.40
N TRP A 45 -7.54 9.89 -6.36
CA TRP A 45 -6.88 9.49 -5.12
C TRP A 45 -6.38 10.68 -4.31
N PHE A 46 -5.78 11.64 -4.98
CA PHE A 46 -5.16 12.81 -4.36
C PHE A 46 -6.19 13.89 -4.01
N ARG A 47 -7.27 13.96 -4.79
CA ARG A 47 -8.30 14.96 -4.60
C ARG A 47 -9.37 14.56 -3.57
N HIS A 48 -9.77 13.28 -3.55
CA HIS A 48 -10.92 12.81 -2.77
C HIS A 48 -10.55 11.85 -1.64
N TRP A 49 -9.41 11.15 -1.76
CA TRP A 49 -8.92 10.17 -0.77
C TRP A 49 -7.51 10.51 -0.26
N GLY A 50 -7.07 11.76 -0.40
CA GLY A 50 -5.77 12.21 0.11
C GLY A 50 -5.64 12.00 1.61
N SER A 51 -6.67 12.28 2.38
CA SER A 51 -6.67 12.12 3.85
C SER A 51 -6.62 10.68 4.34
N THR A 52 -6.84 9.70 3.47
CA THR A 52 -6.69 8.27 3.75
C THR A 52 -5.52 7.64 2.98
N SER A 53 -4.75 8.45 2.27
CA SER A 53 -3.55 8.04 1.55
C SER A 53 -2.32 8.65 2.19
N TRP A 54 -1.15 8.06 1.93
CA TRP A 54 0.12 8.50 2.54
C TRP A 54 1.22 8.64 1.49
N LEU A 55 2.06 9.66 1.66
CA LEU A 55 3.26 9.91 0.87
C LEU A 55 4.48 9.94 1.79
N ALA A 56 5.52 9.25 1.39
CA ALA A 56 6.83 9.26 2.03
C ALA A 56 7.81 10.05 1.16
N GLU A 57 8.47 11.03 1.75
CA GLU A 57 9.46 11.87 1.09
C GLU A 57 10.81 11.79 1.81
N ASP A 58 11.88 11.99 1.07
CA ASP A 58 13.21 12.22 1.63
C ASP A 58 13.36 13.66 2.17
N ALA A 59 14.50 13.96 2.78
CA ALA A 59 14.79 15.29 3.32
C ALA A 59 14.79 16.41 2.25
N ALA A 60 14.91 16.07 0.97
CA ALA A 60 14.84 17.01 -0.14
C ALA A 60 13.41 17.15 -0.72
N GLY A 61 12.45 16.44 -0.16
CA GLY A 61 11.06 16.45 -0.61
C GLY A 61 10.80 15.60 -1.86
N HIS A 62 11.67 14.65 -2.19
CA HIS A 62 11.43 13.74 -3.29
C HIS A 62 10.56 12.57 -2.83
N PRO A 63 9.55 12.16 -3.61
CA PRO A 63 8.76 10.97 -3.32
C PRO A 63 9.63 9.72 -3.32
N ILE A 64 9.63 8.98 -2.20
CA ILE A 64 10.34 7.70 -2.06
C ILE A 64 9.43 6.54 -1.70
N GLY A 65 8.16 6.82 -1.44
CA GLY A 65 7.13 5.82 -1.22
C GLY A 65 5.75 6.44 -1.17
N PHE A 66 4.72 5.66 -1.45
CA PHE A 66 3.33 6.09 -1.31
C PHE A 66 2.42 4.92 -0.96
N LEU A 67 1.27 5.26 -0.40
CA LEU A 67 0.14 4.37 -0.19
C LEU A 67 -1.12 5.09 -0.62
N LEU A 68 -1.87 4.50 -1.54
CA LEU A 68 -3.21 4.91 -1.90
C LEU A 68 -4.21 3.97 -1.23
N GLY A 69 -5.13 4.54 -0.46
CA GLY A 69 -6.11 3.75 0.26
C GLY A 69 -7.36 4.56 0.59
N TYR A 70 -8.42 3.87 0.99
CA TYR A 70 -9.70 4.48 1.33
C TYR A 70 -10.43 3.68 2.41
N ARG A 71 -11.37 4.35 3.08
CA ARG A 71 -12.40 3.70 3.89
C ARG A 71 -13.63 3.48 3.01
N SER A 72 -14.22 2.31 3.11
CA SER A 72 -15.43 1.99 2.37
C SER A 72 -16.58 2.88 2.84
N GLN A 73 -17.34 3.45 1.91
CA GLN A 73 -18.57 4.19 2.21
C GLN A 73 -19.74 3.25 2.48
N ASP A 74 -19.78 2.11 1.77
CA ASP A 74 -20.86 1.13 1.90
C ASP A 74 -20.63 0.16 3.06
N HIS A 75 -19.36 -0.03 3.46
CA HIS A 75 -18.95 -0.88 4.58
C HIS A 75 -18.07 -0.08 5.55
N PRO A 76 -18.66 0.75 6.45
CA PRO A 76 -17.91 1.72 7.27
C PRO A 76 -16.83 1.11 8.18
N THR A 77 -16.94 -0.18 8.49
CA THR A 77 -15.95 -0.92 9.28
C THR A 77 -14.80 -1.52 8.44
N GLU A 78 -14.76 -1.20 7.14
CA GLU A 78 -13.75 -1.70 6.22
C GLU A 78 -12.91 -0.58 5.62
N ALA A 79 -11.61 -0.85 5.43
CA ALA A 79 -10.70 0.00 4.67
C ALA A 79 -9.86 -0.84 3.70
N VAL A 80 -9.40 -0.20 2.64
CA VAL A 80 -8.68 -0.87 1.55
C VAL A 80 -7.37 -0.15 1.27
N VAL A 81 -6.27 -0.87 1.30
CA VAL A 81 -5.00 -0.46 0.68
C VAL A 81 -5.06 -0.85 -0.80
N HIS A 82 -5.33 0.15 -1.64
CA HIS A 82 -5.44 -0.06 -3.08
C HIS A 82 -4.08 -0.29 -3.75
N LEU A 83 -3.10 0.53 -3.40
CA LEU A 83 -1.75 0.44 -3.98
C LEU A 83 -0.72 0.97 -3.00
N VAL A 84 0.37 0.24 -2.80
CA VAL A 84 1.52 0.70 -2.01
C VAL A 84 2.80 0.47 -2.81
N GLY A 85 3.62 1.50 -2.91
CA GLY A 85 4.88 1.46 -3.65
C GLY A 85 6.02 2.11 -2.88
N VAL A 86 7.23 1.57 -3.04
CA VAL A 86 8.47 2.15 -2.49
C VAL A 86 9.51 2.18 -3.60
N HIS A 87 10.14 3.33 -3.76
CA HIS A 87 11.22 3.53 -4.72
C HIS A 87 12.29 2.43 -4.58
N PRO A 88 12.73 1.79 -5.68
CA PRO A 88 13.62 0.63 -5.62
C PRO A 88 14.88 0.85 -4.77
N SER A 89 15.54 2.00 -4.89
CA SER A 89 16.76 2.31 -4.13
C SER A 89 16.51 2.61 -2.63
N HIS A 90 15.25 2.75 -2.21
CA HIS A 90 14.86 3.03 -0.83
C HIS A 90 14.17 1.84 -0.14
N ARG A 91 14.09 0.70 -0.81
CA ARG A 91 13.51 -0.54 -0.23
C ARG A 91 14.36 -1.06 0.93
N ARG A 92 13.75 -1.93 1.76
CA ARG A 92 14.35 -2.56 2.94
C ARG A 92 14.79 -1.58 4.04
N ARG A 93 14.31 -0.35 4.00
CA ARG A 93 14.56 0.71 5.01
C ARG A 93 13.33 1.00 5.89
N GLY A 94 12.33 0.14 5.88
CA GLY A 94 11.12 0.28 6.71
C GLY A 94 10.04 1.21 6.15
N ILE A 95 10.24 1.88 5.00
CA ILE A 95 9.29 2.85 4.42
C ILE A 95 7.92 2.24 4.18
N GLY A 96 7.84 1.07 3.53
CA GLY A 96 6.57 0.40 3.30
C GLY A 96 5.84 0.04 4.60
N ARG A 97 6.58 -0.40 5.62
CA ARG A 97 6.03 -0.66 6.96
C ARG A 97 5.48 0.63 7.57
N ALA A 98 6.21 1.73 7.49
CA ALA A 98 5.79 3.02 8.02
C ALA A 98 4.48 3.50 7.34
N LEU A 99 4.39 3.42 6.01
CA LEU A 99 3.18 3.76 5.25
C LEU A 99 1.97 2.93 5.67
N ILE A 100 2.11 1.60 5.75
CA ILE A 100 1.02 0.71 6.20
C ILE A 100 0.67 0.99 7.65
N SER A 101 1.65 1.22 8.53
CA SER A 101 1.38 1.51 9.95
C SER A 101 0.61 2.81 10.14
N SER A 102 0.93 3.86 9.37
CA SER A 102 0.16 5.11 9.38
C SER A 102 -1.27 4.90 8.92
N PHE A 103 -1.47 4.18 7.82
CA PHE A 103 -2.81 3.84 7.34
C PHE A 103 -3.62 3.03 8.35
N LEU A 104 -3.00 2.05 9.02
CA LEU A 104 -3.64 1.24 10.05
C LEU A 104 -4.00 2.05 11.29
N ALA A 105 -3.17 3.05 11.66
CA ALA A 105 -3.48 3.96 12.76
C ALA A 105 -4.72 4.80 12.45
N ASP A 106 -4.78 5.42 11.27
CA ASP A 106 -5.96 6.19 10.83
C ASP A 106 -7.22 5.32 10.75
N ALA A 107 -7.08 4.08 10.28
CA ALA A 107 -8.17 3.12 10.23
C ALA A 107 -8.68 2.78 11.65
N GLY A 108 -7.75 2.58 12.60
CA GLY A 108 -8.09 2.32 14.00
C GLY A 108 -8.81 3.49 14.67
N GLU A 109 -8.38 4.73 14.42
CA GLU A 109 -9.04 5.93 14.91
C GLU A 109 -10.47 6.10 14.36
N ALA A 110 -10.76 5.47 13.23
CA ALA A 110 -12.05 5.50 12.55
C ALA A 110 -12.89 4.22 12.79
N ASP A 111 -12.56 3.42 13.80
CA ASP A 111 -13.26 2.17 14.18
C ASP A 111 -13.35 1.14 13.04
N VAL A 112 -12.36 1.13 12.15
CA VAL A 112 -12.26 0.13 11.08
C VAL A 112 -11.88 -1.23 11.69
N ALA A 113 -12.71 -2.23 11.47
CA ALA A 113 -12.51 -3.59 11.96
C ALA A 113 -11.67 -4.46 11.01
N THR A 114 -11.73 -4.17 9.72
CA THR A 114 -11.06 -4.98 8.70
C THR A 114 -10.35 -4.09 7.67
N VAL A 115 -9.07 -4.39 7.44
CA VAL A 115 -8.28 -3.75 6.38
C VAL A 115 -7.93 -4.80 5.35
N THR A 116 -8.23 -4.53 4.08
CA THR A 116 -7.82 -5.35 2.95
C THR A 116 -6.67 -4.71 2.18
N ALA A 117 -5.83 -5.54 1.57
CA ALA A 117 -4.78 -5.11 0.65
C ALA A 117 -4.74 -6.08 -0.54
N LEU A 118 -4.51 -5.55 -1.73
CA LEU A 118 -4.45 -6.34 -2.94
C LEU A 118 -3.01 -6.59 -3.37
N ALA A 119 -2.73 -7.80 -3.84
CA ALA A 119 -1.45 -8.15 -4.45
C ALA A 119 -1.66 -8.99 -5.72
N TRP A 120 -0.71 -8.90 -6.64
CA TRP A 120 -0.71 -9.80 -7.79
C TRP A 120 -0.20 -11.19 -7.40
N PRO A 121 -0.84 -12.28 -7.85
CA PRO A 121 -0.32 -13.62 -7.71
C PRO A 121 1.07 -13.74 -8.37
N GLY A 122 2.00 -14.47 -7.74
CA GLY A 122 3.36 -14.59 -8.25
C GLY A 122 4.31 -13.43 -7.94
N GLU A 123 3.91 -12.48 -7.09
CA GLU A 123 4.76 -11.38 -6.59
C GLU A 123 5.27 -11.69 -5.17
N PRO A 124 6.32 -12.50 -5.01
CA PRO A 124 6.73 -13.04 -3.71
C PRO A 124 7.14 -11.93 -2.72
N ILE A 125 7.67 -10.82 -3.21
CA ILE A 125 8.09 -9.69 -2.35
C ILE A 125 6.88 -9.03 -1.71
N ALA A 126 5.83 -8.75 -2.47
CA ALA A 126 4.60 -8.14 -1.97
C ALA A 126 3.87 -9.11 -1.02
N ILE A 127 3.79 -10.39 -1.36
CA ILE A 127 3.19 -11.44 -0.53
C ILE A 127 3.92 -11.52 0.81
N ALA A 128 5.25 -11.68 0.81
CA ALA A 128 6.06 -11.76 2.04
C ALA A 128 5.95 -10.49 2.88
N PHE A 129 5.88 -9.33 2.24
CA PHE A 129 5.73 -8.04 2.91
C PHE A 129 4.39 -7.95 3.67
N LEU A 130 3.27 -8.29 3.02
CA LEU A 130 1.96 -8.25 3.66
C LEU A 130 1.82 -9.31 4.77
N LEU A 131 2.33 -10.52 4.56
CA LEU A 131 2.37 -11.55 5.61
C LEU A 131 3.15 -11.10 6.85
N ALA A 132 4.27 -10.38 6.66
CA ALA A 132 5.09 -9.82 7.75
C ALA A 132 4.41 -8.66 8.51
N LEU A 133 3.28 -8.15 8.01
CA LEU A 133 2.43 -7.13 8.62
C LEU A 133 1.10 -7.69 9.13
N ASP A 134 1.04 -9.01 9.36
CA ASP A 134 -0.12 -9.74 9.87
C ASP A 134 -1.36 -9.73 8.95
N PHE A 135 -1.18 -9.42 7.69
CA PHE A 135 -2.21 -9.70 6.70
C PHE A 135 -2.21 -11.19 6.36
N ARG A 136 -3.37 -11.74 6.06
CA ARG A 136 -3.55 -13.14 5.65
C ARG A 136 -4.34 -13.20 4.35
N PRO A 137 -3.97 -14.08 3.40
CA PRO A 137 -4.76 -14.28 2.20
C PRO A 137 -6.17 -14.74 2.57
N ASP A 138 -7.16 -14.15 1.92
CA ASP A 138 -8.53 -14.61 1.98
C ASP A 138 -8.68 -15.86 1.10
N ASP A 139 -9.22 -16.93 1.67
CA ASP A 139 -9.50 -18.21 1.00
C ASP A 139 -11.01 -18.50 0.87
N GLY A 140 -11.81 -17.44 0.95
CA GLY A 140 -13.26 -17.50 0.84
C GLY A 140 -13.78 -18.01 -0.51
N PRO A 141 -15.11 -18.09 -0.65
CA PRO A 141 -15.76 -18.57 -1.86
C PRO A 141 -15.31 -17.81 -3.12
N GLY A 142 -14.92 -18.53 -4.16
CA GLY A 142 -14.43 -17.97 -5.42
C GLY A 142 -12.90 -17.91 -5.51
N SER A 143 -12.17 -18.11 -4.39
CA SER A 143 -10.72 -18.20 -4.45
C SER A 143 -10.25 -19.52 -5.10
N GLN A 144 -9.11 -19.45 -5.76
CA GLN A 144 -8.38 -20.59 -6.34
C GLN A 144 -6.91 -20.51 -5.93
N ASN A 145 -6.22 -21.65 -5.89
CA ASN A 145 -4.78 -21.66 -5.64
C ASN A 145 -4.04 -21.22 -6.92
N LEU A 146 -3.50 -20.00 -6.92
CA LEU A 146 -2.67 -19.48 -7.98
C LEU A 146 -1.24 -19.26 -7.46
N TYR A 147 -0.27 -19.93 -8.08
CA TYR A 147 1.14 -19.87 -7.67
C TYR A 147 1.38 -20.24 -6.19
N GLY A 148 0.58 -21.16 -5.64
CA GLY A 148 0.70 -21.62 -4.26
C GLY A 148 0.03 -20.74 -3.20
N THR A 149 -0.76 -19.75 -3.62
CA THR A 149 -1.48 -18.84 -2.72
C THR A 149 -2.95 -18.73 -3.13
N PRO A 150 -3.92 -18.71 -2.19
CA PRO A 150 -5.31 -18.39 -2.51
C PRO A 150 -5.40 -17.03 -3.19
N ALA A 151 -6.08 -16.97 -4.32
CA ALA A 151 -6.28 -15.75 -5.10
C ALA A 151 -7.64 -15.82 -5.82
N PHE A 152 -8.14 -14.68 -6.24
CA PHE A 152 -9.39 -14.54 -6.96
C PHE A 152 -9.09 -14.26 -8.44
N PRO A 153 -9.42 -15.19 -9.35
CA PRO A 153 -9.28 -14.96 -10.78
C PRO A 153 -10.15 -13.80 -11.25
N ASP A 154 -9.68 -13.05 -12.22
CA ASP A 154 -10.41 -11.94 -12.85
C ASP A 154 -11.00 -10.92 -11.86
N TYR A 155 -10.34 -10.73 -10.71
CA TYR A 155 -10.84 -9.91 -9.59
C TYR A 155 -11.13 -8.45 -9.99
N GLU A 156 -10.19 -7.83 -10.70
CA GLU A 156 -10.33 -6.44 -11.15
C GLU A 156 -10.98 -6.36 -12.54
N SER A 157 -10.61 -7.27 -13.41
CA SER A 157 -11.09 -7.41 -14.78
C SER A 157 -10.54 -8.71 -15.38
N ALA A 158 -11.00 -9.09 -16.57
CA ALA A 158 -10.53 -10.30 -17.23
C ALA A 158 -8.99 -10.36 -17.34
N GLY A 159 -8.39 -11.40 -16.76
CA GLY A 159 -6.93 -11.60 -16.69
C GLY A 159 -6.23 -10.84 -15.56
N GLU A 160 -6.96 -10.09 -14.73
CA GLU A 160 -6.41 -9.33 -13.62
C GLU A 160 -6.72 -10.01 -12.27
N ASP A 161 -6.02 -11.12 -12.02
CA ASP A 161 -6.12 -11.87 -10.78
C ASP A 161 -5.56 -11.10 -9.59
N ARG A 162 -6.14 -11.28 -8.40
CA ARG A 162 -5.64 -10.68 -7.15
C ARG A 162 -5.65 -11.69 -6.01
N ILE A 163 -4.63 -11.57 -5.17
CA ILE A 163 -4.69 -12.06 -3.81
C ILE A 163 -5.33 -10.96 -2.98
N VAL A 164 -6.42 -11.28 -2.31
CA VAL A 164 -7.04 -10.38 -1.32
C VAL A 164 -6.44 -10.73 0.03
N PHE A 165 -5.64 -9.84 0.56
CA PHE A 165 -5.10 -9.96 1.90
C PHE A 165 -6.00 -9.24 2.90
N VAL A 166 -6.27 -9.87 4.02
CA VAL A 166 -7.14 -9.34 5.08
C VAL A 166 -6.35 -9.25 6.39
N ARG A 167 -6.46 -8.11 7.06
CA ARG A 167 -6.02 -7.90 8.43
C ARG A 167 -7.19 -7.41 9.27
N ARG A 168 -7.52 -8.15 10.33
CA ARG A 168 -8.57 -7.76 11.27
C ARG A 168 -7.95 -7.04 12.45
N SER A 169 -8.58 -5.97 12.90
CA SER A 169 -8.26 -5.35 14.19
C SER A 169 -8.52 -6.38 15.30
N ALA A 170 -7.70 -6.36 16.34
CA ALA A 170 -8.10 -7.05 17.56
C ALA A 170 -9.43 -6.45 18.00
N ALA A 171 -10.44 -7.31 18.22
CA ALA A 171 -11.69 -6.84 18.79
C ALA A 171 -11.37 -6.04 20.08
N PRO A 172 -11.99 -4.87 20.30
CA PRO A 172 -11.89 -4.22 21.61
C PRO A 172 -12.37 -5.20 22.69
N PRO A 173 -11.70 -5.21 23.84
CA PRO A 173 -12.02 -6.11 24.93
C PRO A 173 -13.45 -5.91 25.45
#